data_cb51d2b6334c9c768afeb6b3ba362126
#
_entry.id   cb51d2b6334c9c768afeb6b3ba362126
#
_cell.length_a   1.000
_cell.length_b   1.000
_cell.length_c   1.000
_cell.angle_alpha   90.00
_cell.angle_beta   90.00
_cell.angle_gamma   90.00
#
_symmetry.space_group_name_H-M   'P 1'
#
loop_
_entity.id
_entity.type
_entity.pdbx_description
1 polymer ?
#
loop_
_entity_poly.entity_id
_entity_poly.type
_entity_poly.pdbx_seq_one_letter_code
_entity_poly.pdbx_strand_id
1 'polypeptide(L)'
;MHFDIAVVLFVIMNLALGVKMNLKNTLLAFTTWTSIGNSNWYITAVLGMYLIIILAFSVFRKHKLPALITVSVLTVVFAIVLLKVGKPEWYYNTLLLFPVGMWYAYLKKHIDKFVMKNNLTYMFFMVAAVGLFTVCYRIKGFGLPFYWIYACAFMMIIILITMKVKIGNPILSMLGRHVFGIYILQRIPMPIFQRLGLNGNNMLYFFLCFAVTLLMSAVFDMLMKKLDKKLFA
;
A
#
# COMPACT_ATOMS: atom_id res chain seq x y z
N MET A 1 16.34 4.18 -6.61
CA MET A 1 16.85 5.56 -6.41
C MET A 1 16.00 6.37 -5.44
N HIS A 2 14.72 6.77 -5.73
CA HIS A 2 13.91 7.59 -4.80
C HIS A 2 13.74 6.94 -3.42
N PHE A 3 13.51 5.64 -3.38
CA PHE A 3 13.43 4.87 -2.15
C PHE A 3 14.74 4.89 -1.36
N ASP A 4 15.86 4.72 -2.01
CA ASP A 4 17.18 4.69 -1.36
C ASP A 4 17.53 6.04 -0.73
N ILE A 5 17.15 7.15 -1.41
CA ILE A 5 17.30 8.49 -0.84
C ILE A 5 16.46 8.65 0.43
N ALA A 6 15.23 8.12 0.42
CA ALA A 6 14.42 8.14 1.64
C ALA A 6 15.03 7.27 2.76
N VAL A 7 15.62 6.12 2.45
CA VAL A 7 16.36 5.31 3.45
C VAL A 7 17.52 6.11 4.03
N VAL A 8 18.28 6.85 3.20
CA VAL A 8 19.35 7.74 3.69
C VAL A 8 18.82 8.81 4.64
N LEU A 9 17.66 9.43 4.33
CA LEU A 9 17.03 10.39 5.24
C LEU A 9 16.68 9.76 6.60
N PHE A 10 16.19 8.52 6.62
CA PHE A 10 15.95 7.79 7.87
C PHE A 10 17.24 7.45 8.63
N VAL A 11 18.32 7.13 7.93
CA VAL A 11 19.64 6.93 8.56
C VAL A 11 20.09 8.23 9.24
N ILE A 12 20.03 9.37 8.52
CA ILE A 12 20.41 10.68 9.06
C ILE A 12 19.54 11.03 10.28
N MET A 13 18.23 10.86 10.19
CA MET A 13 17.30 11.09 11.30
C MET A 13 17.66 10.23 12.52
N ASN A 14 17.86 8.92 12.32
CA ASN A 14 18.19 8.01 13.41
C ASN A 14 19.52 8.36 14.08
N LEU A 15 20.53 8.77 13.30
CA LEU A 15 21.81 9.27 13.83
C LEU A 15 21.62 10.54 14.66
N ALA A 16 20.86 11.51 14.13
CA ALA A 16 20.56 12.77 14.84
C ALA A 16 19.76 12.52 16.12
N LEU A 17 18.91 11.50 16.14
CA LEU A 17 18.15 11.07 17.31
C LEU A 17 18.95 10.13 18.24
N GLY A 18 20.19 9.80 17.97
CA GLY A 18 21.00 8.89 18.78
C GLY A 18 20.44 7.46 18.88
N VAL A 19 19.64 7.03 17.87
CA VAL A 19 19.10 5.67 17.81
C VAL A 19 20.22 4.71 17.42
N LYS A 20 20.47 3.68 18.25
CA LYS A 20 21.44 2.64 17.92
C LYS A 20 20.97 1.85 16.71
N MET A 21 21.73 1.89 15.62
CA MET A 21 21.44 1.15 14.39
C MET A 21 22.40 -0.04 14.24
N ASN A 22 21.88 -1.17 13.79
CA ASN A 22 22.69 -2.32 13.41
C ASN A 22 23.07 -2.19 11.93
N LEU A 23 24.37 -2.25 11.61
CA LEU A 23 24.87 -2.10 10.24
C LEU A 23 24.20 -3.07 9.26
N LYS A 24 24.06 -4.36 9.65
CA LYS A 24 23.37 -5.37 8.83
C LYS A 24 21.94 -4.96 8.50
N ASN A 25 21.17 -4.53 9.49
CA ASN A 25 19.78 -4.08 9.28
C ASN A 25 19.70 -2.81 8.44
N THR A 26 20.64 -1.90 8.60
CA THR A 26 20.73 -0.68 7.80
C THR A 26 21.01 -1.00 6.33
N LEU A 27 21.95 -1.89 6.04
CA LEU A 27 22.22 -2.34 4.67
C LEU A 27 21.02 -3.09 4.07
N LEU A 28 20.38 -3.97 4.83
CA LEU A 28 19.18 -4.68 4.39
C LEU A 28 17.96 -3.75 4.22
N ALA A 29 17.96 -2.55 4.81
CA ALA A 29 16.89 -1.58 4.60
C ALA A 29 16.89 -1.02 3.17
N PHE A 30 18.04 -0.92 2.51
CA PHE A 30 18.13 -0.53 1.09
C PHE A 30 17.53 -1.60 0.14
N THR A 31 17.53 -2.87 0.54
CA THR A 31 16.85 -3.94 -0.20
C THR A 31 15.37 -4.07 0.15
N THR A 32 14.82 -3.16 0.93
CA THR A 32 13.45 -3.18 1.47
C THR A 32 13.17 -4.30 2.48
N TRP A 33 14.12 -5.22 2.72
CA TRP A 33 13.90 -6.42 3.52
C TRP A 33 13.74 -6.17 5.02
N THR A 34 14.40 -5.16 5.56
CA THR A 34 14.30 -4.74 6.97
C THR A 34 13.85 -3.28 7.07
N SER A 35 13.31 -2.90 8.23
CA SER A 35 12.93 -1.51 8.52
C SER A 35 13.90 -0.92 9.54
N ILE A 36 14.30 0.32 9.32
CA ILE A 36 15.06 1.17 10.26
C ILE A 36 14.18 2.31 10.82
N GLY A 37 12.86 2.05 10.92
CA GLY A 37 11.86 3.05 11.29
C GLY A 37 10.93 3.46 10.14
N ASN A 38 11.35 3.23 8.91
CA ASN A 38 10.55 3.45 7.69
C ASN A 38 9.55 2.30 7.44
N SER A 39 8.52 2.56 6.63
CA SER A 39 7.49 1.56 6.30
C SER A 39 7.85 0.76 5.05
N ASN A 40 8.95 0.00 5.08
CA ASN A 40 9.45 -0.76 3.92
C ASN A 40 8.53 -1.86 3.42
N TRP A 41 7.66 -2.38 4.26
CA TRP A 41 6.81 -3.53 3.95
C TRP A 41 6.00 -3.36 2.66
N TYR A 42 5.47 -2.15 2.42
CA TYR A 42 4.71 -1.87 1.21
C TYR A 42 5.60 -1.92 -0.04
N ILE A 43 6.82 -1.38 0.03
CA ILE A 43 7.76 -1.40 -1.09
C ILE A 43 8.18 -2.83 -1.41
N THR A 44 8.47 -3.66 -0.38
CA THR A 44 8.72 -5.10 -0.56
C THR A 44 7.55 -5.78 -1.26
N ALA A 45 6.33 -5.52 -0.80
CA ALA A 45 5.12 -6.09 -1.38
C ALA A 45 4.95 -5.68 -2.86
N VAL A 46 5.09 -4.39 -3.16
CA VAL A 46 4.93 -3.85 -4.53
C VAL A 46 6.01 -4.40 -5.47
N LEU A 47 7.28 -4.44 -5.06
CA LEU A 47 8.36 -5.00 -5.87
C LEU A 47 8.15 -6.49 -6.12
N GLY A 48 7.76 -7.26 -5.10
CA GLY A 48 7.40 -8.67 -5.26
C GLY A 48 6.26 -8.87 -6.25
N MET A 49 5.21 -8.05 -6.17
CA MET A 49 4.09 -8.11 -7.11
C MET A 49 4.50 -7.72 -8.53
N TYR A 50 5.36 -6.72 -8.72
CA TYR A 50 5.88 -6.37 -10.05
C TYR A 50 6.68 -7.52 -10.67
N LEU A 51 7.53 -8.20 -9.89
CA LEU A 51 8.26 -9.38 -10.38
C LEU A 51 7.29 -10.49 -10.80
N ILE A 52 6.28 -10.78 -9.99
CA ILE A 52 5.24 -11.78 -10.31
C ILE A 52 4.53 -11.43 -11.62
N ILE A 53 4.15 -10.15 -11.82
CA ILE A 53 3.48 -9.71 -13.05
C ILE A 53 4.42 -9.87 -14.25
N ILE A 54 5.65 -9.36 -14.15
CA ILE A 54 6.63 -9.44 -15.24
C ILE A 54 6.82 -10.91 -15.64
N LEU A 55 7.00 -11.81 -14.67
CA LEU A 55 7.15 -13.24 -14.93
C LEU A 55 5.91 -13.83 -15.61
N ALA A 56 4.72 -13.62 -15.03
CA ALA A 56 3.49 -14.18 -15.57
C ALA A 56 3.18 -13.68 -16.99
N PHE A 57 3.30 -12.38 -17.23
CA PHE A 57 2.99 -11.80 -18.55
C PHE A 57 4.12 -11.98 -19.56
N SER A 58 5.36 -12.21 -19.16
CA SER A 58 6.43 -12.58 -20.09
C SER A 58 6.26 -14.00 -20.63
N VAL A 59 5.77 -14.93 -19.79
CA VAL A 59 5.49 -16.31 -20.19
C VAL A 59 4.22 -16.39 -21.05
N PHE A 60 3.15 -15.72 -20.61
CA PHE A 60 1.84 -15.79 -21.25
C PHE A 60 1.50 -14.57 -22.12
N ARG A 61 2.44 -14.07 -22.88
CA ARG A 61 2.37 -12.79 -23.65
C ARG A 61 1.04 -12.53 -24.36
N LYS A 62 0.42 -13.57 -24.94
CA LYS A 62 -0.81 -13.48 -25.74
C LYS A 62 -2.08 -13.91 -24.97
N HIS A 63 -1.95 -14.51 -23.81
CA HIS A 63 -3.05 -15.14 -23.11
C HIS A 63 -3.26 -14.49 -21.73
N LYS A 64 -4.21 -13.53 -21.67
CA LYS A 64 -4.48 -12.78 -20.42
C LYS A 64 -4.99 -13.68 -19.29
N LEU A 65 -5.84 -14.65 -19.58
CA LEU A 65 -6.43 -15.51 -18.56
C LEU A 65 -5.40 -16.38 -17.82
N PRO A 66 -4.53 -17.15 -18.51
CA PRO A 66 -3.46 -17.88 -17.84
C PRO A 66 -2.51 -16.99 -17.05
N ALA A 67 -2.18 -15.79 -17.58
CA ALA A 67 -1.34 -14.82 -16.87
C ALA A 67 -1.99 -14.38 -15.54
N LEU A 68 -3.29 -14.07 -15.53
CA LEU A 68 -4.02 -13.70 -14.32
C LEU A 68 -4.08 -14.85 -13.30
N ILE A 69 -4.32 -16.07 -13.74
CA ILE A 69 -4.30 -17.27 -12.88
C ILE A 69 -2.91 -17.41 -12.25
N THR A 70 -1.84 -17.31 -13.06
CA THR A 70 -0.46 -17.40 -12.58
C THR A 70 -0.13 -16.30 -11.56
N VAL A 71 -0.53 -15.05 -11.83
CA VAL A 71 -0.37 -13.96 -10.86
C VAL A 71 -1.07 -14.30 -9.54
N SER A 72 -2.30 -14.82 -9.60
CA SER A 72 -3.06 -15.18 -8.39
C SER A 72 -2.36 -16.27 -7.57
N VAL A 73 -1.92 -17.33 -8.23
CA VAL A 73 -1.21 -18.45 -7.58
C VAL A 73 0.12 -17.99 -6.98
N LEU A 74 0.94 -17.27 -7.76
CA LEU A 74 2.23 -16.78 -7.29
C LEU A 74 2.09 -15.76 -6.15
N THR A 75 1.01 -14.96 -6.12
CA THR A 75 0.73 -14.05 -4.99
C THR A 75 0.44 -14.83 -3.71
N VAL A 76 -0.35 -15.91 -3.79
CA VAL A 76 -0.61 -16.78 -2.62
C VAL A 76 0.70 -17.43 -2.15
N VAL A 77 1.50 -17.97 -3.06
CA VAL A 77 2.81 -18.55 -2.74
C VAL A 77 3.70 -17.51 -2.06
N PHE A 78 3.78 -16.30 -2.61
CA PHE A 78 4.57 -15.21 -2.03
C PHE A 78 4.11 -14.83 -0.62
N ALA A 79 2.78 -14.75 -0.37
CA ALA A 79 2.24 -14.52 0.97
C ALA A 79 2.63 -15.63 1.95
N ILE A 80 2.55 -16.90 1.53
CA ILE A 80 2.94 -18.05 2.36
C ILE A 80 4.45 -18.03 2.65
N VAL A 81 5.29 -17.66 1.68
CA VAL A 81 6.73 -17.52 1.87
C VAL A 81 7.03 -16.44 2.91
N LEU A 82 6.40 -15.26 2.81
CA LEU A 82 6.58 -14.18 3.79
C LEU A 82 6.15 -14.60 5.20
N LEU A 83 5.04 -15.32 5.32
CA LEU A 83 4.56 -15.89 6.58
C LEU A 83 5.59 -16.87 7.17
N LYS A 84 6.08 -17.82 6.37
CA LYS A 84 7.05 -18.84 6.82
C LYS A 84 8.42 -18.26 7.19
N VAL A 85 8.84 -17.19 6.53
CA VAL A 85 10.08 -16.46 6.86
C VAL A 85 9.92 -15.60 8.11
N GLY A 86 8.73 -15.58 8.73
CA GLY A 86 8.47 -14.82 9.96
C GLY A 86 8.31 -13.32 9.74
N LYS A 87 7.91 -12.88 8.55
CA LYS A 87 7.57 -11.47 8.33
C LYS A 87 6.32 -11.08 9.10
N PRO A 88 6.23 -9.84 9.63
CA PRO A 88 5.02 -9.33 10.27
C PRO A 88 3.81 -9.37 9.33
N GLU A 89 2.61 -9.51 9.90
CA GLU A 89 1.35 -9.69 9.15
C GLU A 89 1.08 -8.63 8.09
N TRP A 90 1.48 -7.39 8.33
CA TRP A 90 1.27 -6.29 7.39
C TRP A 90 2.03 -6.43 6.06
N TYR A 91 3.00 -7.36 5.95
CA TYR A 91 3.65 -7.67 4.69
C TYR A 91 2.78 -8.48 3.73
N TYR A 92 1.84 -9.28 4.23
CA TYR A 92 1.09 -10.24 3.40
C TYR A 92 -0.43 -10.18 3.54
N ASN A 93 -0.97 -9.47 4.55
CA ASN A 93 -2.43 -9.40 4.80
C ASN A 93 -3.23 -8.80 3.65
N THR A 94 -2.65 -7.95 2.83
CA THR A 94 -3.34 -7.24 1.74
C THR A 94 -2.86 -7.62 0.34
N LEU A 95 -1.92 -8.57 0.20
CA LEU A 95 -1.35 -8.94 -1.09
C LEU A 95 -2.40 -9.43 -2.09
N LEU A 96 -3.41 -10.17 -1.64
CA LEU A 96 -4.48 -10.68 -2.51
C LEU A 96 -5.37 -9.59 -3.12
N LEU A 97 -5.40 -8.38 -2.56
CA LEU A 97 -6.12 -7.26 -3.17
C LEU A 97 -5.62 -6.97 -4.58
N PHE A 98 -4.33 -7.20 -4.82
CA PHE A 98 -3.72 -6.93 -6.12
C PHE A 98 -4.27 -7.83 -7.24
N PRO A 99 -4.18 -9.18 -7.16
CA PRO A 99 -4.77 -10.04 -8.19
C PRO A 99 -6.30 -9.89 -8.25
N VAL A 100 -7.01 -9.68 -7.13
CA VAL A 100 -8.45 -9.42 -7.14
C VAL A 100 -8.78 -8.15 -7.92
N GLY A 101 -7.99 -7.07 -7.75
CA GLY A 101 -8.12 -5.85 -8.55
C GLY A 101 -7.88 -6.09 -10.05
N MET A 102 -6.89 -6.92 -10.41
CA MET A 102 -6.64 -7.31 -11.80
C MET A 102 -7.80 -8.12 -12.40
N TRP A 103 -8.37 -9.07 -11.64
CA TRP A 103 -9.57 -9.81 -12.05
C TRP A 103 -10.77 -8.87 -12.24
N TYR A 104 -10.98 -7.94 -11.31
CA TYR A 104 -12.01 -6.93 -11.48
C TYR A 104 -11.80 -6.09 -12.76
N ALA A 105 -10.58 -5.63 -13.01
CA ALA A 105 -10.26 -4.88 -14.23
C ALA A 105 -10.54 -5.69 -15.51
N TYR A 106 -10.21 -6.99 -15.50
CA TYR A 106 -10.46 -7.89 -16.62
C TYR A 106 -11.97 -8.13 -16.87
N LEU A 107 -12.73 -8.30 -15.79
CA LEU A 107 -14.18 -8.59 -15.84
C LEU A 107 -15.05 -7.34 -15.70
N LYS A 108 -14.45 -6.14 -15.60
CA LYS A 108 -15.12 -4.89 -15.24
C LYS A 108 -16.42 -4.66 -16.00
N LYS A 109 -16.42 -4.79 -17.32
CA LYS A 109 -17.62 -4.54 -18.15
C LYS A 109 -18.80 -5.46 -17.77
N HIS A 110 -18.53 -6.72 -17.45
CA HIS A 110 -19.55 -7.70 -17.07
C HIS A 110 -20.05 -7.45 -15.64
N ILE A 111 -19.12 -7.20 -14.71
CA ILE A 111 -19.45 -6.92 -13.31
C ILE A 111 -20.25 -5.63 -13.19
N ASP A 112 -19.77 -4.54 -13.78
CA ASP A 112 -20.45 -3.25 -13.73
C ASP A 112 -21.86 -3.33 -14.33
N LYS A 113 -22.01 -3.98 -15.51
CA LYS A 113 -23.32 -4.17 -16.16
C LYS A 113 -24.27 -5.00 -15.28
N PHE A 114 -23.77 -6.02 -14.62
CA PHE A 114 -24.57 -6.91 -13.76
C PHE A 114 -24.99 -6.18 -12.46
N VAL A 115 -24.06 -5.56 -11.78
CA VAL A 115 -24.29 -4.85 -10.52
C VAL A 115 -25.22 -3.64 -10.73
N MET A 116 -25.02 -2.90 -11.81
CA MET A 116 -25.79 -1.69 -12.13
C MET A 116 -27.08 -1.98 -12.91
N LYS A 117 -27.46 -3.26 -13.09
CA LYS A 117 -28.67 -3.65 -13.82
C LYS A 117 -29.94 -2.99 -13.26
N ASN A 118 -30.05 -2.95 -11.94
CA ASN A 118 -31.11 -2.24 -11.20
C ASN A 118 -30.65 -1.85 -9.79
N ASN A 119 -31.40 -0.97 -9.15
CA ASN A 119 -31.05 -0.50 -7.80
C ASN A 119 -31.10 -1.61 -6.75
N LEU A 120 -31.96 -2.57 -6.91
CA LEU A 120 -32.12 -3.70 -5.95
C LEU A 120 -30.87 -4.59 -5.99
N THR A 121 -30.36 -4.94 -7.18
CA THR A 121 -29.10 -5.69 -7.34
C THR A 121 -27.92 -4.93 -6.73
N TYR A 122 -27.82 -3.63 -7.01
CA TYR A 122 -26.77 -2.80 -6.42
C TYR A 122 -26.83 -2.79 -4.87
N MET A 123 -28.03 -2.56 -4.32
CA MET A 123 -28.23 -2.59 -2.86
C MET A 123 -27.87 -3.94 -2.25
N PHE A 124 -28.27 -5.02 -2.89
CA PHE A 124 -27.91 -6.38 -2.46
C PHE A 124 -26.40 -6.57 -2.36
N PHE A 125 -25.62 -6.19 -3.41
CA PHE A 125 -24.17 -6.30 -3.38
C PHE A 125 -23.53 -5.38 -2.33
N MET A 126 -24.07 -4.17 -2.13
CA MET A 126 -23.59 -3.26 -1.08
C MET A 126 -23.80 -3.85 0.31
N VAL A 127 -25.02 -4.31 0.62
CA VAL A 127 -25.34 -4.93 1.91
C VAL A 127 -24.51 -6.21 2.14
N ALA A 128 -24.38 -7.05 1.11
CA ALA A 128 -23.56 -8.26 1.19
C ALA A 128 -22.07 -7.92 1.44
N ALA A 129 -21.49 -6.93 0.75
CA ALA A 129 -20.11 -6.53 0.95
C ALA A 129 -19.88 -5.93 2.35
N VAL A 130 -20.80 -5.09 2.86
CA VAL A 130 -20.72 -4.53 4.21
C VAL A 130 -20.89 -5.62 5.27
N GLY A 131 -21.85 -6.54 5.08
CA GLY A 131 -22.06 -7.68 5.99
C GLY A 131 -20.81 -8.58 6.04
N LEU A 132 -20.28 -8.95 4.88
CA LEU A 132 -19.06 -9.77 4.77
C LEU A 132 -17.85 -9.07 5.42
N PHE A 133 -17.66 -7.77 5.15
CA PHE A 133 -16.62 -6.98 5.80
C PHE A 133 -16.76 -7.01 7.33
N THR A 134 -17.96 -6.74 7.85
CA THR A 134 -18.21 -6.65 9.30
C THR A 134 -17.96 -8.00 9.99
N VAL A 135 -18.47 -9.09 9.41
CA VAL A 135 -18.29 -10.44 9.96
C VAL A 135 -16.80 -10.82 9.94
N CYS A 136 -16.16 -10.74 8.79
CA CYS A 136 -14.75 -11.14 8.66
C CYS A 136 -13.81 -10.22 9.44
N TYR A 137 -14.14 -8.94 9.62
CA TYR A 137 -13.39 -8.05 10.50
C TYR A 137 -13.44 -8.50 11.97
N ARG A 138 -14.60 -9.00 12.45
CA ARG A 138 -14.73 -9.52 13.81
C ARG A 138 -13.94 -10.79 14.05
N ILE A 139 -13.87 -11.65 13.03
CA ILE A 139 -13.21 -12.97 13.12
C ILE A 139 -11.81 -13.01 12.47
N LYS A 140 -11.25 -11.87 12.08
CA LYS A 140 -9.91 -11.81 11.43
C LYS A 140 -8.80 -12.47 12.24
N GLY A 141 -8.92 -12.50 13.58
CA GLY A 141 -7.96 -13.14 14.46
C GLY A 141 -7.84 -14.66 14.31
N PHE A 142 -8.81 -15.32 13.63
CA PHE A 142 -8.74 -16.75 13.35
C PHE A 142 -7.80 -17.13 12.20
N GLY A 143 -7.20 -16.17 11.52
CA GLY A 143 -6.13 -16.44 10.56
C GLY A 143 -6.19 -15.62 9.27
N LEU A 144 -5.18 -15.83 8.45
CA LEU A 144 -4.93 -15.09 7.21
C LEU A 144 -6.11 -15.08 6.19
N PRO A 145 -6.87 -16.16 5.97
CA PRO A 145 -8.00 -16.13 5.04
C PRO A 145 -9.05 -15.07 5.40
N PHE A 146 -9.34 -14.88 6.69
CA PHE A 146 -10.32 -13.89 7.13
C PHE A 146 -9.83 -12.45 6.92
N TYR A 147 -8.51 -12.22 7.06
CA TYR A 147 -7.90 -10.95 6.67
C TYR A 147 -8.08 -10.65 5.18
N TRP A 148 -7.82 -11.63 4.33
CA TRP A 148 -7.98 -11.47 2.89
C TRP A 148 -9.43 -11.19 2.49
N ILE A 149 -10.37 -11.92 3.08
CA ILE A 149 -11.79 -11.76 2.76
C ILE A 149 -12.29 -10.38 3.18
N TYR A 150 -11.99 -9.92 4.40
CA TYR A 150 -12.46 -8.60 4.82
C TYR A 150 -11.77 -7.47 4.01
N ALA A 151 -10.50 -7.62 3.66
CA ALA A 151 -9.80 -6.64 2.84
C ALA A 151 -10.40 -6.57 1.43
N CYS A 152 -10.71 -7.73 0.82
CA CYS A 152 -11.43 -7.79 -0.46
C CYS A 152 -12.84 -7.21 -0.36
N ALA A 153 -13.57 -7.48 0.72
CA ALA A 153 -14.89 -6.93 0.94
C ALA A 153 -14.85 -5.39 1.08
N PHE A 154 -13.85 -4.86 1.79
CA PHE A 154 -13.62 -3.41 1.86
C PHE A 154 -13.34 -2.80 0.48
N MET A 155 -12.46 -3.43 -0.31
CA MET A 155 -12.21 -3.00 -1.69
C MET A 155 -13.49 -3.01 -2.53
N MET A 156 -14.34 -4.04 -2.40
CA MET A 156 -15.63 -4.11 -3.10
C MET A 156 -16.56 -2.97 -2.70
N ILE A 157 -16.63 -2.61 -1.40
CA ILE A 157 -17.41 -1.46 -0.93
C ILE A 157 -16.96 -0.17 -1.62
N ILE A 158 -15.65 0.08 -1.68
CA ILE A 158 -15.09 1.26 -2.35
C ILE A 158 -15.43 1.26 -3.85
N ILE A 159 -15.30 0.11 -4.53
CA ILE A 159 -15.66 -0.02 -5.95
C ILE A 159 -17.15 0.29 -6.14
N LEU A 160 -18.03 -0.29 -5.34
CA LEU A 160 -19.48 -0.05 -5.41
C LEU A 160 -19.83 1.42 -5.19
N ILE A 161 -19.21 2.09 -4.22
CA ILE A 161 -19.38 3.52 -3.98
C ILE A 161 -18.96 4.32 -5.24
N THR A 162 -17.78 4.01 -5.80
CA THR A 162 -17.25 4.73 -6.97
C THR A 162 -18.02 4.49 -8.27
N MET A 163 -18.82 3.42 -8.34
CA MET A 163 -19.75 3.22 -9.47
C MET A 163 -20.86 4.27 -9.54
N LYS A 164 -21.29 4.79 -8.38
CA LYS A 164 -22.38 5.80 -8.31
C LYS A 164 -21.90 7.20 -7.95
N VAL A 165 -20.79 7.32 -7.23
CA VAL A 165 -20.29 8.60 -6.73
C VAL A 165 -18.94 8.91 -7.38
N LYS A 166 -18.85 10.04 -8.05
CA LYS A 166 -17.56 10.55 -8.54
C LYS A 166 -16.78 11.14 -7.39
N ILE A 167 -15.79 10.39 -6.89
CA ILE A 167 -14.90 10.84 -5.82
C ILE A 167 -13.70 11.52 -6.47
N GLY A 168 -13.67 12.84 -6.43
CA GLY A 168 -12.55 13.62 -6.96
C GLY A 168 -12.71 15.10 -6.64
N ASN A 169 -11.64 15.66 -6.06
CA ASN A 169 -11.53 17.09 -5.81
C ASN A 169 -10.05 17.52 -5.91
N PRO A 170 -9.73 18.83 -5.97
CA PRO A 170 -8.36 19.32 -6.07
C PRO A 170 -7.45 18.84 -4.94
N ILE A 171 -7.97 18.71 -3.73
CA ILE A 171 -7.20 18.26 -2.54
C ILE A 171 -6.79 16.79 -2.72
N LEU A 172 -7.74 15.91 -3.08
CA LEU A 172 -7.44 14.49 -3.33
C LEU A 172 -6.47 14.31 -4.50
N SER A 173 -6.61 15.14 -5.55
CA SER A 173 -5.67 15.14 -6.68
C SER A 173 -4.26 15.57 -6.25
N MET A 174 -4.15 16.57 -5.38
CA MET A 174 -2.86 17.00 -4.81
C MET A 174 -2.24 15.89 -3.97
N LEU A 175 -2.99 15.30 -3.04
CA LEU A 175 -2.53 14.18 -2.20
C LEU A 175 -2.10 12.98 -3.04
N GLY A 176 -2.87 12.64 -4.08
CA GLY A 176 -2.57 11.55 -5.00
C GLY A 176 -1.26 11.74 -5.75
N ARG A 177 -0.91 12.96 -6.12
CA ARG A 177 0.39 13.28 -6.77
C ARG A 177 1.59 13.08 -5.85
N HIS A 178 1.40 13.26 -4.55
CA HIS A 178 2.45 13.16 -3.54
C HIS A 178 2.37 11.86 -2.71
N VAL A 179 1.51 10.93 -3.08
CA VAL A 179 1.21 9.73 -2.27
C VAL A 179 2.46 8.91 -1.93
N PHE A 180 3.40 8.79 -2.87
CA PHE A 180 4.65 8.05 -2.63
C PHE A 180 5.52 8.75 -1.58
N GLY A 181 5.75 10.06 -1.74
CA GLY A 181 6.50 10.85 -0.78
C GLY A 181 5.84 10.87 0.61
N ILE A 182 4.51 11.06 0.65
CA ILE A 182 3.74 10.99 1.89
C ILE A 182 3.96 9.64 2.59
N TYR A 183 3.75 8.55 1.86
CA TYR A 183 3.89 7.21 2.40
C TYR A 183 5.28 6.94 2.97
N ILE A 184 6.33 7.30 2.22
CA ILE A 184 7.70 6.95 2.59
C ILE A 184 8.25 7.83 3.70
N LEU A 185 7.80 9.11 3.82
CA LEU A 185 8.34 10.09 4.76
C LEU A 185 7.48 10.27 6.02
N GLN A 186 6.23 9.77 6.06
CA GLN A 186 5.28 10.02 7.15
C GLN A 186 5.81 9.64 8.55
N ARG A 187 6.75 8.72 8.65
CA ARG A 187 7.33 8.31 9.93
C ARG A 187 8.51 9.17 10.39
N ILE A 188 8.98 10.11 9.60
CA ILE A 188 10.08 11.00 10.01
C ILE A 188 9.65 11.98 11.09
N PRO A 189 8.55 12.76 10.96
CA PRO A 189 8.17 13.74 11.98
C PRO A 189 7.71 13.10 13.29
N MET A 190 7.23 11.84 13.27
CA MET A 190 6.67 11.18 14.45
C MET A 190 7.65 11.11 15.64
N PRO A 191 8.85 10.49 15.55
CA PRO A 191 9.78 10.42 16.66
C PRO A 191 10.36 11.78 17.04
N ILE A 192 10.44 12.71 16.09
CA ILE A 192 10.93 14.08 16.36
C ILE A 192 9.93 14.79 17.28
N PHE A 193 8.64 14.78 16.94
CA PHE A 193 7.62 15.44 17.76
C PHE A 193 7.38 14.75 19.10
N GLN A 194 7.55 13.42 19.16
CA GLN A 194 7.53 12.70 20.44
C GLN A 194 8.65 13.18 21.37
N ARG A 195 9.87 13.37 20.86
CA ARG A 195 10.99 13.91 21.66
C ARG A 195 10.79 15.35 22.10
N LEU A 196 10.07 16.14 21.31
CA LEU A 196 9.73 17.54 21.66
C LEU A 196 8.54 17.62 22.63
N GLY A 197 7.99 16.47 23.09
CA GLY A 197 6.86 16.44 24.01
C GLY A 197 5.52 16.86 23.38
N LEU A 198 5.43 16.93 22.04
CA LEU A 198 4.23 17.37 21.33
C LEU A 198 3.17 16.27 21.16
N ASN A 199 3.37 15.11 21.77
CA ASN A 199 2.47 13.95 21.72
C ASN A 199 1.41 13.91 22.85
N GLY A 200 1.35 14.93 23.69
CA GLY A 200 0.36 15.01 24.78
C GLY A 200 -1.10 15.15 24.31
N ASN A 201 -1.30 15.72 23.11
CA ASN A 201 -2.62 15.81 22.49
C ASN A 201 -2.60 15.03 21.14
N ASN A 202 -3.32 13.93 21.07
CA ASN A 202 -3.34 13.03 19.91
C ASN A 202 -3.79 13.74 18.62
N MET A 203 -4.77 14.65 18.70
CA MET A 203 -5.28 15.37 17.51
C MET A 203 -4.25 16.38 17.01
N LEU A 204 -3.69 17.18 17.91
CA LEU A 204 -2.62 18.15 17.55
C LEU A 204 -1.41 17.40 16.95
N TYR A 205 -0.97 16.33 17.61
CA TYR A 205 0.13 15.51 17.14
C TYR A 205 -0.12 14.94 15.73
N PHE A 206 -1.33 14.40 15.48
CA PHE A 206 -1.72 13.90 14.17
C PHE A 206 -1.63 15.00 13.10
N PHE A 207 -2.25 16.17 13.34
CA PHE A 207 -2.25 17.26 12.35
C PHE A 207 -0.85 17.82 12.11
N LEU A 208 -0.03 17.96 13.13
CA LEU A 208 1.38 18.38 12.99
C LEU A 208 2.19 17.39 12.16
N CYS A 209 2.11 16.08 12.49
CA CYS A 209 2.78 15.04 11.72
C CYS A 209 2.32 15.04 10.26
N PHE A 210 1.01 15.17 10.02
CA PHE A 210 0.43 15.17 8.68
C PHE A 210 0.88 16.39 7.88
N ALA A 211 0.79 17.60 8.45
CA ALA A 211 1.20 18.84 7.78
C ALA A 211 2.70 18.83 7.41
N VAL A 212 3.56 18.42 8.35
CA VAL A 212 5.00 18.33 8.08
C VAL A 212 5.30 17.25 7.05
N THR A 213 4.60 16.10 7.09
CA THR A 213 4.76 15.06 6.07
C THR A 213 4.39 15.57 4.68
N LEU A 214 3.31 16.34 4.54
CA LEU A 214 2.91 16.94 3.25
C LEU A 214 3.98 17.89 2.71
N LEU A 215 4.51 18.77 3.56
CA LEU A 215 5.58 19.69 3.18
C LEU A 215 6.85 18.92 2.75
N MET A 216 7.28 17.95 3.56
CA MET A 216 8.42 17.11 3.24
C MET A 216 8.23 16.36 1.92
N SER A 217 7.03 15.81 1.68
CA SER A 217 6.69 15.11 0.46
C SER A 217 6.75 16.02 -0.77
N ALA A 218 6.22 17.24 -0.67
CA ALA A 218 6.27 18.20 -1.78
C ALA A 218 7.71 18.60 -2.11
N VAL A 219 8.54 18.85 -1.10
CA VAL A 219 9.97 19.16 -1.28
C VAL A 219 10.72 17.96 -1.85
N PHE A 220 10.46 16.77 -1.33
CA PHE A 220 11.08 15.53 -1.81
C PHE A 220 10.78 15.31 -3.30
N ASP A 221 9.50 15.39 -3.70
CA ASP A 221 9.10 15.20 -5.10
C ASP A 221 9.72 16.25 -6.02
N MET A 222 9.85 17.52 -5.55
CA MET A 222 10.51 18.57 -6.32
C MET A 222 12.01 18.27 -6.52
N LEU A 223 12.70 17.80 -5.47
CA LEU A 223 14.10 17.42 -5.54
C LEU A 223 14.30 16.19 -6.44
N MET A 224 13.43 15.18 -6.32
CA MET A 224 13.48 13.97 -7.14
C MET A 224 13.27 14.29 -8.63
N LYS A 225 12.31 15.13 -8.98
CA LYS A 225 12.10 15.59 -10.36
C LYS A 225 13.33 16.30 -10.95
N LYS A 226 14.02 17.13 -10.14
CA LYS A 226 15.25 17.79 -10.59
C LYS A 226 16.37 16.77 -10.80
N LEU A 227 16.49 15.80 -9.91
CA LEU A 227 17.49 14.74 -9.97
C LEU A 227 17.26 13.82 -11.17
N ASP A 228 16.01 13.39 -11.39
CA ASP A 228 15.64 12.57 -12.56
C ASP A 228 15.97 13.29 -13.87
N LYS A 229 15.62 14.59 -13.97
CA LYS A 229 15.95 15.39 -15.16
C LYS A 229 17.45 15.51 -15.40
N LYS A 230 18.27 15.50 -14.33
CA LYS A 230 19.73 15.56 -14.47
C LYS A 230 20.38 14.22 -14.83
N LEU A 231 19.78 13.10 -14.39
CA LEU A 231 20.34 11.75 -14.57
C LEU A 231 19.85 11.05 -15.84
N PHE A 232 18.65 11.41 -16.33
CA PHE A 232 17.99 10.71 -17.44
C PHE A 232 17.65 11.64 -18.62
N ALA A 233 18.09 12.88 -18.60
CA ALA A 233 18.07 13.80 -19.74
C ALA A 233 19.43 13.82 -20.41
#